data_d7a99cd7fffcb702910b10b69208ef02
#
_entry.id   d7a99cd7fffcb702910b10b69208ef02
#
_cell.length_a   1.000
_cell.length_b   1.000
_cell.length_c   1.000
_cell.angle_alpha   90.00
_cell.angle_beta   90.00
_cell.angle_gamma   90.00
#
_symmetry.space_group_name_H-M   'P 1'
#
loop_
_entity.id
_entity.type
_entity.pdbx_description
1 polymer ?
#
loop_
_entity_poly.entity_id
_entity_poly.type
_entity_poly.pdbx_seq_one_letter_code
_entity_poly.pdbx_strand_id
1 'polypeptide(L)'
;ERKLDSKHGDQIVKRLSVDLKDRYPNMGLSPRNLWDMKRFYLRYYQEDTKLRQAVAVLPWGHNLLLLNSDLLSEHILFYANEVISKSWSRNMLNLALKSEYHLSIQASEKSNNFAITMSEENAEYANEIFRSHYHLGFIDAIKPLKELDLERHLVNKITAFIMELGNGFSFIGNQHTLS
;
A
#
# COMPACT_ATOMS: atom_id res chain seq x y z
N GLU A 1 10.36 37.08 -6.74
CA GLU A 1 10.06 37.02 -5.27
C GLU A 1 10.05 35.58 -4.71
N ARG A 2 9.42 34.57 -5.37
CA ARG A 2 9.35 33.21 -4.87
C ARG A 2 10.71 32.48 -4.68
N LYS A 3 11.77 32.87 -5.41
CA LYS A 3 13.11 32.25 -5.32
C LYS A 3 13.93 32.73 -4.13
N LEU A 4 13.67 33.94 -3.63
CA LEU A 4 14.37 34.49 -2.46
C LEU A 4 13.84 33.88 -1.15
N ASP A 5 12.54 33.64 -1.05
CA ASP A 5 11.92 33.00 0.12
C ASP A 5 12.36 31.55 0.31
N SER A 6 12.61 30.81 -0.78
CA SER A 6 13.08 29.41 -0.69
C SER A 6 14.49 29.29 -0.10
N LYS A 7 15.41 30.21 -0.46
CA LYS A 7 16.80 30.17 0.07
C LYS A 7 16.87 30.52 1.55
N HIS A 8 16.05 31.46 2.03
CA HIS A 8 15.97 31.79 3.46
C HIS A 8 15.36 30.66 4.28
N GLY A 9 14.29 30.04 3.78
CA GLY A 9 13.65 28.89 4.40
C GLY A 9 14.61 27.71 4.55
N ASP A 10 15.40 27.41 3.52
CA ASP A 10 16.38 26.32 3.55
C ASP A 10 17.49 26.53 4.58
N GLN A 11 17.97 27.78 4.76
CA GLN A 11 18.98 28.08 5.78
C GLN A 11 18.42 27.94 7.19
N ILE A 12 17.18 28.38 7.44
CA ILE A 12 16.51 28.23 8.73
C ILE A 12 16.34 26.74 9.07
N VAL A 13 15.86 25.94 8.11
CA VAL A 13 15.67 24.49 8.32
C VAL A 13 16.99 23.77 8.56
N LYS A 14 18.08 24.18 7.88
CA LYS A 14 19.42 23.62 8.15
C LYS A 14 19.90 23.90 9.58
N ARG A 15 19.77 25.16 10.06
CA ARG A 15 20.10 25.53 11.45
C ARG A 15 19.24 24.75 12.44
N LEU A 16 17.91 24.74 12.24
CA LEU A 16 16.99 23.98 13.07
C LEU A 16 17.36 22.48 13.12
N SER A 17 17.77 21.89 11.99
CA SER A 17 18.24 20.50 11.95
C SER A 17 19.46 20.27 12.83
N VAL A 18 20.41 21.20 12.88
CA VAL A 18 21.60 21.11 13.73
C VAL A 18 21.18 21.18 15.21
N ASP A 19 20.43 22.21 15.58
CA ASP A 19 19.99 22.45 16.96
C ASP A 19 19.15 21.29 17.52
N LEU A 20 18.27 20.71 16.67
CA LEU A 20 17.45 19.57 17.06
C LEU A 20 18.25 18.28 17.18
N LYS A 21 19.26 18.04 16.32
CA LYS A 21 20.12 16.86 16.42
C LYS A 21 20.98 16.86 17.69
N ASP A 22 21.44 18.02 18.13
CA ASP A 22 22.16 18.15 19.39
C ASP A 22 21.29 17.74 20.58
N ARG A 23 20.00 18.08 20.57
CA ARG A 23 19.06 17.71 21.64
C ARG A 23 18.53 16.27 21.50
N TYR A 24 18.38 15.77 20.28
CA TYR A 24 17.75 14.49 19.96
C TYR A 24 18.58 13.70 18.94
N PRO A 25 19.77 13.22 19.31
CA PRO A 25 20.73 12.62 18.36
C PRO A 25 20.22 11.36 17.66
N ASN A 26 19.29 10.63 18.28
CA ASN A 26 18.73 9.40 17.73
C ASN A 26 17.49 9.59 16.87
N MET A 27 17.06 10.84 16.63
CA MET A 27 15.90 11.13 15.78
C MET A 27 16.34 11.51 14.36
N GLY A 28 15.55 11.09 13.38
CA GLY A 28 15.79 11.39 11.97
C GLY A 28 15.49 12.85 11.59
N LEU A 29 16.22 13.81 12.16
CA LEU A 29 15.98 15.26 12.04
C LEU A 29 16.83 15.91 10.95
N SER A 30 17.02 15.25 9.80
CA SER A 30 17.69 15.86 8.64
C SER A 30 16.83 17.01 8.06
N PRO A 31 17.44 18.01 7.39
CA PRO A 31 16.70 19.10 6.76
C PRO A 31 15.59 18.59 5.84
N ARG A 32 15.85 17.54 5.04
CA ARG A 32 14.85 16.90 4.17
C ARG A 32 13.67 16.36 4.98
N ASN A 33 13.96 15.62 6.06
CA ASN A 33 12.91 15.05 6.88
C ASN A 33 12.07 16.11 7.60
N LEU A 34 12.67 17.22 8.01
CA LEU A 34 11.93 18.37 8.56
C LEU A 34 11.00 19.01 7.54
N TRP A 35 11.42 19.11 6.27
CA TRP A 35 10.55 19.55 5.18
C TRP A 35 9.41 18.57 4.94
N ASP A 36 9.67 17.26 4.97
CA ASP A 36 8.63 16.24 4.81
C ASP A 36 7.64 16.28 5.99
N MET A 37 8.10 16.49 7.23
CA MET A 37 7.23 16.71 8.39
C MET A 37 6.32 17.94 8.23
N LYS A 38 6.87 19.04 7.70
CA LYS A 38 6.08 20.25 7.39
C LYS A 38 5.04 19.94 6.32
N ARG A 39 5.41 19.25 5.23
CA ARG A 39 4.48 18.84 4.17
C ARG A 39 3.38 17.95 4.71
N PHE A 40 3.74 16.98 5.54
CA PHE A 40 2.80 16.08 6.21
C PHE A 40 1.79 16.85 7.05
N TYR A 41 2.25 17.77 7.88
CA TYR A 41 1.37 18.61 8.67
C TYR A 41 0.42 19.42 7.76
N LEU A 42 0.94 20.13 6.77
CA LEU A 42 0.13 20.96 5.86
C LEU A 42 -0.87 20.14 5.04
N ARG A 43 -0.55 18.87 4.73
CA ARG A 43 -1.44 17.98 3.98
C ARG A 43 -2.61 17.49 4.83
N TYR A 44 -2.40 17.24 6.13
CA TYR A 44 -3.38 16.54 6.95
C TYR A 44 -4.01 17.36 8.09
N TYR A 45 -3.55 18.56 8.39
CA TYR A 45 -4.02 19.31 9.57
C TYR A 45 -5.50 19.72 9.51
N GLN A 46 -6.07 19.90 8.32
CA GLN A 46 -7.48 20.24 8.09
C GLN A 46 -8.33 19.04 7.63
N GLU A 47 -7.73 17.87 7.48
CA GLU A 47 -8.44 16.67 7.03
C GLU A 47 -9.34 16.11 8.13
N ASP A 48 -10.27 15.25 7.71
CA ASP A 48 -11.17 14.55 8.62
C ASP A 48 -10.42 13.72 9.68
N THR A 49 -11.03 13.59 10.85
CA THR A 49 -10.46 12.89 12.00
C THR A 49 -10.07 11.45 11.68
N LYS A 50 -10.86 10.76 10.86
CA LYS A 50 -10.60 9.36 10.47
C LYS A 50 -9.29 9.25 9.68
N LEU A 51 -9.08 10.12 8.68
CA LEU A 51 -7.84 10.14 7.91
C LEU A 51 -6.64 10.49 8.79
N ARG A 52 -6.79 11.50 9.65
CA ARG A 52 -5.72 11.91 10.58
C ARG A 52 -5.31 10.79 11.53
N GLN A 53 -6.27 10.04 12.06
CA GLN A 53 -6.01 8.88 12.92
C GLN A 53 -5.33 7.75 12.15
N ALA A 54 -5.81 7.44 10.94
CA ALA A 54 -5.21 6.38 10.12
C ALA A 54 -3.75 6.67 9.79
N VAL A 55 -3.41 7.88 9.29
CA VAL A 55 -2.02 8.23 8.97
C VAL A 55 -1.12 8.34 10.20
N ALA A 56 -1.67 8.67 11.37
CA ALA A 56 -0.91 8.80 12.61
C ALA A 56 -0.34 7.48 13.12
N VAL A 57 -1.00 6.35 12.83
CA VAL A 57 -0.54 5.01 13.27
C VAL A 57 0.38 4.35 12.25
N LEU A 58 0.49 4.89 11.03
CA LEU A 58 1.38 4.35 10.02
C LEU A 58 2.85 4.63 10.31
N PRO A 59 3.77 3.71 9.98
CA PRO A 59 5.20 3.99 9.99
C PRO A 59 5.53 5.17 9.05
N TRP A 60 6.52 5.99 9.45
CA TRP A 60 6.91 7.19 8.69
C TRP A 60 7.20 6.93 7.21
N GLY A 61 7.85 5.79 6.91
CA GLY A 61 8.15 5.39 5.54
C GLY A 61 6.91 5.17 4.66
N HIS A 62 5.78 4.71 5.23
CA HIS A 62 4.50 4.58 4.54
C HIS A 62 3.87 5.96 4.32
N ASN A 63 3.88 6.79 5.35
CA ASN A 63 3.39 8.16 5.24
C ASN A 63 4.10 8.97 4.15
N LEU A 64 5.43 8.77 3.97
CA LEU A 64 6.18 9.41 2.89
C LEU A 64 5.74 8.95 1.49
N LEU A 65 5.36 7.68 1.32
CA LEU A 65 4.80 7.20 0.05
C LEU A 65 3.45 7.85 -0.25
N LEU A 66 2.55 7.87 0.73
CA LEU A 66 1.22 8.48 0.60
C LEU A 66 1.31 10.00 0.39
N LEU A 67 2.23 10.66 1.08
CA LEU A 67 2.47 12.11 0.94
C LEU A 67 2.99 12.51 -0.46
N ASN A 68 3.70 11.61 -1.13
CA ASN A 68 4.24 11.81 -2.47
C ASN A 68 3.32 11.29 -3.58
N SER A 69 2.19 10.70 -3.23
CA SER A 69 1.14 10.34 -4.20
C SER A 69 0.18 11.52 -4.39
N ASP A 70 -0.26 11.74 -5.64
CA ASP A 70 -1.27 12.76 -5.96
C ASP A 70 -2.70 12.25 -5.75
N LEU A 71 -2.91 11.42 -4.70
CA LEU A 71 -4.19 10.81 -4.41
C LEU A 71 -5.12 11.74 -3.64
N LEU A 72 -6.42 11.58 -3.86
CA LEU A 72 -7.46 12.19 -3.05
C LEU A 72 -7.45 11.64 -1.61
N SER A 73 -7.95 12.41 -0.67
CA SER A 73 -7.97 12.05 0.76
C SER A 73 -8.69 10.74 1.04
N GLU A 74 -9.76 10.44 0.31
CA GLU A 74 -10.50 9.16 0.38
C GLU A 74 -9.64 7.96 -0.03
N HIS A 75 -8.85 8.09 -1.10
CA HIS A 75 -7.94 7.02 -1.55
C HIS A 75 -6.76 6.85 -0.60
N ILE A 76 -6.24 7.94 -0.02
CA ILE A 76 -5.22 7.86 1.03
C ILE A 76 -5.75 7.11 2.24
N LEU A 77 -6.99 7.40 2.67
CA LEU A 77 -7.64 6.70 3.77
C LEU A 77 -7.82 5.20 3.45
N PHE A 78 -8.23 4.87 2.22
CA PHE A 78 -8.31 3.48 1.75
C PHE A 78 -6.96 2.77 1.91
N TYR A 79 -5.87 3.32 1.34
CA TYR A 79 -4.54 2.70 1.46
C TYR A 79 -4.02 2.64 2.89
N ALA A 80 -4.29 3.64 3.72
CA ALA A 80 -3.93 3.63 5.13
C ALA A 80 -4.61 2.47 5.87
N ASN A 81 -5.90 2.24 5.63
CA ASN A 81 -6.66 1.13 6.20
C ASN A 81 -6.15 -0.23 5.68
N GLU A 82 -5.82 -0.35 4.40
CA GLU A 82 -5.23 -1.55 3.82
C GLU A 82 -3.87 -1.90 4.47
N VAL A 83 -3.02 -0.89 4.68
CA VAL A 83 -1.73 -1.07 5.39
C VAL A 83 -1.96 -1.57 6.82
N ILE A 84 -2.92 -0.98 7.54
CA ILE A 84 -3.21 -1.34 8.94
C ILE A 84 -3.79 -2.76 9.02
N SER A 85 -4.83 -3.05 8.24
CA SER A 85 -5.57 -4.31 8.31
C SER A 85 -4.76 -5.50 7.79
N LYS A 86 -4.00 -5.31 6.71
CA LYS A 86 -3.22 -6.36 6.05
C LYS A 86 -1.73 -6.34 6.42
N SER A 87 -1.32 -5.45 7.32
CA SER A 87 0.09 -5.29 7.74
C SER A 87 1.06 -5.16 6.57
N TRP A 88 0.70 -4.37 5.56
CA TRP A 88 1.52 -4.20 4.36
C TRP A 88 2.89 -3.61 4.68
N SER A 89 3.92 -4.18 4.08
CA SER A 89 5.24 -3.58 4.07
C SER A 89 5.26 -2.31 3.19
N ARG A 90 6.30 -1.48 3.37
CA ARG A 90 6.50 -0.30 2.53
C ARG A 90 6.57 -0.65 1.03
N ASN A 91 7.20 -1.78 0.69
CA ASN A 91 7.31 -2.24 -0.70
C ASN A 91 5.95 -2.66 -1.26
N MET A 92 5.14 -3.34 -0.44
CA MET A 92 3.78 -3.72 -0.83
C MET A 92 2.90 -2.51 -1.08
N LEU A 93 2.91 -1.51 -0.19
CA LEU A 93 2.19 -0.25 -0.41
C LEU A 93 2.66 0.45 -1.70
N ASN A 94 3.97 0.50 -1.96
CA ASN A 94 4.50 1.12 -3.18
C ASN A 94 4.04 0.38 -4.45
N LEU A 95 3.97 -0.94 -4.40
CA LEU A 95 3.44 -1.76 -5.50
C LEU A 95 1.94 -1.49 -5.71
N ALA A 96 1.16 -1.48 -4.63
CA ALA A 96 -0.27 -1.22 -4.66
C ALA A 96 -0.60 0.19 -5.20
N LEU A 97 0.20 1.20 -4.83
CA LEU A 97 0.07 2.56 -5.37
C LEU A 97 0.35 2.59 -6.89
N LYS A 98 1.41 1.91 -7.35
CA LYS A 98 1.79 1.87 -8.77
C LYS A 98 0.78 1.11 -9.63
N SER A 99 0.15 0.07 -9.09
CA SER A 99 -0.89 -0.72 -9.78
C SER A 99 -2.28 -0.11 -9.67
N GLU A 100 -2.42 1.06 -9.05
CA GLU A 100 -3.72 1.70 -8.82
C GLU A 100 -4.74 0.74 -8.17
N TYR A 101 -4.28 -0.02 -7.17
CA TYR A 101 -5.03 -1.09 -6.52
C TYR A 101 -6.45 -0.68 -6.10
N HIS A 102 -6.65 0.57 -5.65
CA HIS A 102 -7.96 1.10 -5.28
C HIS A 102 -8.98 1.07 -6.44
N LEU A 103 -8.52 1.28 -7.70
CA LEU A 103 -9.39 1.18 -8.87
C LEU A 103 -9.78 -0.27 -9.17
N SER A 104 -8.86 -1.20 -8.99
CA SER A 104 -9.12 -2.62 -9.23
C SER A 104 -10.15 -3.18 -8.25
N ILE A 105 -10.11 -2.77 -6.98
CA ILE A 105 -11.12 -3.15 -5.99
C ILE A 105 -12.49 -2.58 -6.35
N GLN A 106 -12.57 -1.28 -6.68
CA GLN A 106 -13.83 -0.65 -7.10
C GLN A 106 -14.41 -1.30 -8.36
N ALA A 107 -13.56 -1.72 -9.30
CA ALA A 107 -14.00 -2.42 -10.51
C ALA A 107 -14.54 -3.81 -10.18
N SER A 108 -13.91 -4.55 -9.26
CA SER A 108 -14.37 -5.87 -8.84
C SER A 108 -15.69 -5.83 -8.09
N GLU A 109 -15.93 -4.84 -7.26
CA GLU A 109 -17.21 -4.62 -6.58
C GLU A 109 -18.35 -4.32 -7.59
N LYS A 110 -18.04 -3.62 -8.68
CA LYS A 110 -19.02 -3.30 -9.74
C LYS A 110 -19.28 -4.44 -10.74
N SER A 111 -18.30 -5.34 -10.94
CA SER A 111 -18.42 -6.44 -11.91
C SER A 111 -19.09 -7.70 -11.32
N ASN A 112 -19.31 -7.72 -10.04
CA ASN A 112 -19.75 -8.88 -9.29
C ASN A 112 -21.25 -8.76 -8.96
N ASN A 113 -22.10 -9.51 -9.67
CA ASN A 113 -23.54 -9.52 -9.45
C ASN A 113 -24.02 -10.68 -8.55
N PHE A 114 -23.11 -11.35 -7.85
CA PHE A 114 -23.46 -12.49 -6.98
C PHE A 114 -24.48 -12.09 -5.91
N ALA A 115 -24.35 -10.90 -5.31
CA ALA A 115 -25.29 -10.37 -4.34
C ALA A 115 -26.70 -10.11 -4.89
N ILE A 116 -26.83 -9.97 -6.23
CA ILE A 116 -28.14 -9.73 -6.89
C ILE A 116 -28.77 -11.05 -7.32
N THR A 117 -27.95 -12.06 -7.67
CA THR A 117 -28.41 -13.30 -8.32
C THR A 117 -28.45 -14.51 -7.38
N MET A 118 -27.81 -14.43 -6.23
CA MET A 118 -27.67 -15.53 -5.25
C MET A 118 -28.18 -15.12 -3.87
N SER A 119 -28.44 -16.09 -3.00
CA SER A 119 -28.65 -15.83 -1.56
C SER A 119 -27.38 -15.24 -0.93
N GLU A 120 -27.54 -14.48 0.16
CA GLU A 120 -26.43 -13.77 0.84
C GLU A 120 -25.26 -14.70 1.18
N GLU A 121 -25.54 -15.89 1.75
CA GLU A 121 -24.54 -16.90 2.08
C GLU A 121 -23.79 -17.43 0.84
N ASN A 122 -24.53 -17.68 -0.27
CA ASN A 122 -23.95 -18.16 -1.51
C ASN A 122 -23.15 -17.07 -2.23
N ALA A 123 -23.59 -15.81 -2.13
CA ALA A 123 -22.87 -14.67 -2.69
C ALA A 123 -21.54 -14.43 -1.97
N GLU A 124 -21.51 -14.52 -0.63
CA GLU A 124 -20.27 -14.45 0.17
C GLU A 124 -19.31 -15.60 -0.21
N TYR A 125 -19.82 -16.83 -0.29
CA TYR A 125 -19.03 -18.00 -0.68
C TYR A 125 -18.49 -17.89 -2.11
N ALA A 126 -19.29 -17.41 -3.05
CA ALA A 126 -18.87 -17.16 -4.43
C ALA A 126 -17.79 -16.05 -4.49
N ASN A 127 -17.93 -14.98 -3.70
CA ASN A 127 -16.94 -13.91 -3.61
C ASN A 127 -15.63 -14.38 -3.00
N GLU A 128 -15.67 -15.34 -2.09
CA GLU A 128 -14.49 -15.92 -1.48
C GLU A 128 -13.73 -16.84 -2.45
N ILE A 129 -14.46 -17.63 -3.27
CA ILE A 129 -13.86 -18.54 -4.25
C ILE A 129 -13.40 -17.79 -5.51
N PHE A 130 -14.22 -16.89 -6.03
CA PHE A 130 -13.94 -16.17 -7.28
C PHE A 130 -13.37 -14.79 -7.00
N ARG A 131 -12.15 -14.72 -6.48
CA ARG A 131 -11.43 -13.46 -6.33
C ARG A 131 -11.05 -12.94 -7.71
N SER A 132 -11.42 -11.70 -7.99
CA SER A 132 -11.06 -11.03 -9.25
C SER A 132 -9.58 -10.61 -9.29
N HIS A 133 -8.92 -10.51 -8.13
CA HIS A 133 -7.52 -10.10 -8.01
C HIS A 133 -6.82 -10.85 -6.89
N TYR A 134 -5.66 -11.43 -7.21
CA TYR A 134 -4.80 -12.12 -6.25
C TYR A 134 -3.60 -11.27 -5.87
N HIS A 135 -3.31 -11.22 -4.58
CA HIS A 135 -2.15 -10.54 -4.06
C HIS A 135 -0.91 -11.45 -4.12
N LEU A 136 -0.07 -11.25 -5.12
CA LEU A 136 1.19 -11.97 -5.26
C LEU A 136 2.34 -11.30 -4.49
N GLY A 137 2.04 -10.52 -3.45
CA GLY A 137 3.03 -9.81 -2.62
C GLY A 137 4.01 -10.71 -1.86
N PHE A 138 3.72 -12.01 -1.77
CA PHE A 138 4.65 -13.01 -1.26
C PHE A 138 5.76 -13.37 -2.28
N ILE A 139 5.62 -12.95 -3.53
CA ILE A 139 6.65 -13.09 -4.55
C ILE A 139 7.52 -11.85 -4.50
N ASP A 140 8.78 -11.99 -4.06
CA ASP A 140 9.76 -10.90 -3.97
C ASP A 140 10.29 -10.52 -5.37
N ALA A 141 9.40 -10.12 -6.28
CA ALA A 141 9.74 -9.74 -7.64
C ALA A 141 9.87 -8.22 -7.76
N ILE A 142 11.08 -7.74 -8.02
CA ILE A 142 11.37 -6.33 -8.22
C ILE A 142 11.11 -5.89 -9.68
N LYS A 143 10.97 -6.86 -10.61
CA LYS A 143 10.81 -6.64 -12.06
C LYS A 143 9.65 -7.48 -12.60
N PRO A 144 9.06 -7.09 -13.75
CA PRO A 144 8.12 -7.95 -14.45
C PRO A 144 8.76 -9.32 -14.71
N LEU A 145 8.11 -10.37 -14.20
CA LEU A 145 8.57 -11.74 -14.36
C LEU A 145 8.10 -12.29 -15.70
N LYS A 146 8.95 -13.09 -16.35
CA LYS A 146 8.51 -13.95 -17.43
C LYS A 146 7.65 -15.08 -16.83
N GLU A 147 6.73 -15.65 -17.63
CA GLU A 147 5.81 -16.69 -17.19
C GLU A 147 6.51 -17.86 -16.47
N LEU A 148 7.64 -18.34 -17.01
CA LEU A 148 8.43 -19.41 -16.43
C LEU A 148 9.04 -19.03 -15.05
N ASP A 149 9.45 -17.80 -14.88
CA ASP A 149 10.01 -17.30 -13.62
C ASP A 149 8.90 -17.12 -12.57
N LEU A 150 7.72 -16.68 -12.99
CA LEU A 150 6.53 -16.59 -12.15
C LEU A 150 6.10 -17.97 -11.66
N GLU A 151 6.03 -18.95 -12.56
CA GLU A 151 5.70 -20.35 -12.21
C GLU A 151 6.65 -20.89 -11.13
N ARG A 152 7.96 -20.71 -11.29
CA ARG A 152 8.95 -21.15 -10.29
C ARG A 152 8.76 -20.48 -8.94
N HIS A 153 8.50 -19.18 -8.92
CA HIS A 153 8.25 -18.45 -7.67
C HIS A 153 6.97 -18.92 -6.97
N LEU A 154 5.90 -19.16 -7.71
CA LEU A 154 4.64 -19.69 -7.20
C LEU A 154 4.81 -21.10 -6.62
N VAL A 155 5.52 -21.98 -7.32
CA VAL A 155 5.79 -23.36 -6.84
C VAL A 155 6.65 -23.33 -5.58
N ASN A 156 7.69 -22.51 -5.52
CA ASN A 156 8.56 -22.41 -4.34
C ASN A 156 7.84 -21.86 -3.10
N LYS A 157 6.81 -21.05 -3.31
CA LYS A 157 5.99 -20.46 -2.23
C LYS A 157 4.56 -20.99 -2.23
N ILE A 158 4.41 -22.28 -2.53
CA ILE A 158 3.12 -22.93 -2.79
C ILE A 158 2.10 -22.73 -1.66
N THR A 159 2.53 -22.76 -0.40
CA THR A 159 1.63 -22.54 0.75
C THR A 159 1.01 -21.14 0.72
N ALA A 160 1.83 -20.11 0.47
CA ALA A 160 1.35 -18.74 0.38
C ALA A 160 0.44 -18.55 -0.83
N PHE A 161 0.76 -19.21 -1.94
CA PHE A 161 -0.06 -19.21 -3.15
C PHE A 161 -1.44 -19.85 -2.92
N ILE A 162 -1.51 -21.00 -2.25
CA ILE A 162 -2.78 -21.66 -1.92
C ILE A 162 -3.63 -20.79 -0.99
N MET A 163 -3.00 -20.15 0.01
CA MET A 163 -3.71 -19.23 0.91
C MET A 163 -4.30 -18.03 0.16
N GLU A 164 -3.61 -17.53 -0.86
CA GLU A 164 -4.12 -16.41 -1.68
C GLU A 164 -5.28 -16.84 -2.59
N LEU A 165 -5.28 -18.08 -3.10
CA LEU A 165 -6.38 -18.62 -3.89
C LEU A 165 -7.69 -18.74 -3.10
N GLY A 166 -7.62 -18.83 -1.76
CA GLY A 166 -8.77 -18.94 -0.86
C GLY A 166 -9.25 -20.36 -0.63
N ASN A 167 -10.45 -20.49 -0.08
CA ASN A 167 -11.02 -21.79 0.27
C ASN A 167 -11.43 -22.60 -0.99
N GLY A 168 -11.21 -23.90 -0.94
CA GLY A 168 -11.61 -24.83 -2.00
C GLY A 168 -10.52 -25.20 -3.00
N PHE A 169 -9.32 -24.63 -2.87
CA PHE A 169 -8.17 -24.98 -3.70
C PHE A 169 -7.20 -25.89 -2.95
N SER A 170 -6.63 -26.87 -3.68
CA SER A 170 -5.56 -27.73 -3.18
C SER A 170 -4.52 -27.95 -4.26
N PHE A 171 -3.25 -28.03 -3.84
CA PHE A 171 -2.16 -28.31 -4.77
C PHE A 171 -2.11 -29.81 -5.10
N ILE A 172 -2.27 -30.16 -6.37
CA ILE A 172 -2.27 -31.54 -6.84
C ILE A 172 -0.90 -31.94 -7.42
N GLY A 173 -0.06 -30.97 -7.82
CA GLY A 173 1.26 -31.21 -8.39
C GLY A 173 1.59 -30.22 -9.53
N ASN A 174 2.83 -30.30 -10.02
CA ASN A 174 3.30 -29.48 -11.14
C ASN A 174 3.00 -30.17 -12.46
N GLN A 175 2.50 -29.42 -13.44
CA GLN A 175 2.38 -29.83 -14.84
C GLN A 175 1.64 -31.19 -15.05
N HIS A 176 0.43 -31.32 -14.54
CA HIS A 176 -0.45 -32.41 -14.93
C HIS A 176 -1.05 -32.15 -16.30
N THR A 177 -0.80 -33.06 -17.26
CA THR A 177 -1.53 -33.10 -18.53
C THR A 177 -2.94 -33.60 -18.25
N LEU A 178 -3.94 -32.76 -18.49
CA LEU A 178 -5.34 -33.19 -18.48
C LEU A 178 -5.56 -34.03 -19.72
N SER A 179 -5.80 -35.32 -19.55
CA SER A 179 -6.21 -36.25 -20.60
C SER A 179 -7.72 -36.21 -20.80
#